data_a7b9ef96d680065b70f988071c92fcca
#
_entry.id   a7b9ef96d680065b70f988071c92fcca
#
_cell.length_a   1.000
_cell.length_b   1.000
_cell.length_c   1.000
_cell.angle_alpha   90.00
_cell.angle_beta   90.00
_cell.angle_gamma   90.00
#
_symmetry.space_group_name_H-M   'P 1'
#
loop_
_entity.id
_entity.type
_entity.pdbx_description
1 polymer ?
#
loop_
_entity_poly.entity_id
_entity_poly.type
_entity_poly.pdbx_seq_one_letter_code
_entity_poly.pdbx_strand_id
1 'polypeptide(L)'
;MKIAIFGATGKVGRHLLDQALERGDEVTAFVRDTSKLTTHRHVRLKVVEGDVLDPKDVEQAVAGTGAVLSALGHTKTSSKDVLTEGTKNIVATMKEHGVRRLVCLTGAGVRDTKDEPKLVDRVIGSLLKLLQRDLLEDSIGQARVIRESGLEWVIVRAPVLNEGEKKGEYRVGYVGKESGTRLSRADVADFMLKQTTDDTYLHQAPVVSY
;
A
#
# COMPACT_ATOMS: atom_id res chain seq x y z
N MET A 1 10.71 -13.01 -6.79
CA MET A 1 11.12 -12.94 -5.36
C MET A 1 9.99 -13.48 -4.48
N LYS A 2 10.20 -13.56 -3.13
CA LYS A 2 9.11 -13.90 -2.20
C LYS A 2 8.55 -12.61 -1.61
N ILE A 3 7.25 -12.38 -1.74
CA ILE A 3 6.60 -11.15 -1.26
C ILE A 3 5.35 -11.46 -0.45
N ALA A 4 5.09 -10.67 0.60
CA ALA A 4 3.81 -10.67 1.29
C ALA A 4 2.94 -9.51 0.81
N ILE A 5 1.65 -9.76 0.56
CA ILE A 5 0.68 -8.73 0.16
C ILE A 5 -0.42 -8.65 1.21
N PHE A 6 -0.49 -7.54 1.93
CA PHE A 6 -1.58 -7.20 2.83
C PHE A 6 -2.66 -6.42 2.07
N GLY A 7 -3.92 -6.79 2.29
CA GLY A 7 -5.05 -6.23 1.56
C GLY A 7 -5.26 -6.82 0.17
N ALA A 8 -4.81 -8.06 -0.08
CA ALA A 8 -4.85 -8.75 -1.37
C ALA A 8 -6.27 -8.88 -1.98
N THR A 9 -7.33 -8.87 -1.16
CA THR A 9 -8.73 -8.90 -1.62
C THR A 9 -9.30 -7.52 -1.98
N GLY A 10 -8.54 -6.43 -1.68
CA GLY A 10 -8.92 -5.07 -2.01
C GLY A 10 -8.81 -4.76 -3.51
N LYS A 11 -9.38 -3.63 -3.93
CA LYS A 11 -9.40 -3.23 -5.34
C LYS A 11 -8.01 -3.07 -5.97
N VAL A 12 -7.01 -2.55 -5.25
CA VAL A 12 -5.62 -2.49 -5.70
C VAL A 12 -4.91 -3.81 -5.41
N GLY A 13 -5.19 -4.44 -4.26
CA GLY A 13 -4.55 -5.68 -3.84
C GLY A 13 -4.73 -6.83 -4.82
N ARG A 14 -5.89 -6.92 -5.49
CA ARG A 14 -6.12 -7.92 -6.56
C ARG A 14 -5.16 -7.72 -7.73
N HIS A 15 -4.99 -6.50 -8.21
CA HIS A 15 -4.03 -6.20 -9.27
C HIS A 15 -2.59 -6.46 -8.82
N LEU A 16 -2.25 -6.19 -7.54
CA LEU A 16 -0.94 -6.55 -6.98
C LEU A 16 -0.72 -8.05 -7.02
N LEU A 17 -1.71 -8.84 -6.57
CA LEU A 17 -1.64 -10.30 -6.55
C LEU A 17 -1.45 -10.85 -7.97
N ASP A 18 -2.33 -10.47 -8.89
CA ASP A 18 -2.31 -10.98 -10.26
C ASP A 18 -0.99 -10.63 -10.97
N GLN A 19 -0.58 -9.37 -10.94
CA GLN A 19 0.65 -8.91 -11.58
C GLN A 19 1.91 -9.49 -10.94
N ALA A 20 1.92 -9.73 -9.62
CA ALA A 20 3.05 -10.39 -8.95
C ALA A 20 3.20 -11.84 -9.40
N LEU A 21 2.09 -12.58 -9.49
CA LEU A 21 2.07 -13.95 -9.97
C LEU A 21 2.48 -14.04 -11.46
N GLU A 22 2.00 -13.13 -12.31
CA GLU A 22 2.39 -13.00 -13.72
C GLU A 22 3.90 -12.71 -13.85
N ARG A 23 4.45 -11.85 -12.98
CA ARG A 23 5.89 -11.56 -12.93
C ARG A 23 6.73 -12.76 -12.47
N GLY A 24 6.10 -13.81 -11.93
CA GLY A 24 6.76 -15.02 -11.46
C GLY A 24 7.18 -14.99 -10.00
N ASP A 25 6.68 -14.06 -9.22
CA ASP A 25 6.94 -14.00 -7.78
C ASP A 25 6.25 -15.12 -7.02
N GLU A 26 6.84 -15.51 -5.88
CA GLU A 26 6.17 -16.30 -4.85
C GLU A 26 5.42 -15.33 -3.93
N VAL A 27 4.10 -15.46 -3.87
CA VAL A 27 3.24 -14.52 -3.16
C VAL A 27 2.62 -15.17 -1.94
N THR A 28 2.75 -14.51 -0.78
CA THR A 28 1.93 -14.77 0.39
C THR A 28 0.83 -13.70 0.46
N ALA A 29 -0.40 -14.07 0.14
CA ALA A 29 -1.56 -13.18 0.25
C ALA A 29 -2.16 -13.26 1.64
N PHE A 30 -2.09 -12.15 2.40
CA PHE A 30 -2.72 -12.03 3.71
C PHE A 30 -4.14 -11.49 3.56
N VAL A 31 -5.13 -12.22 4.04
CA VAL A 31 -6.55 -11.89 3.88
C VAL A 31 -7.35 -12.21 5.14
N ARG A 32 -8.42 -11.46 5.40
CA ARG A 32 -9.36 -11.73 6.50
C ARG A 32 -10.43 -12.76 6.17
N ASP A 33 -10.61 -13.04 4.88
CA ASP A 33 -11.67 -13.90 4.38
C ASP A 33 -11.22 -14.44 3.01
N THR A 34 -10.86 -15.70 2.99
CA THR A 34 -10.35 -16.38 1.80
C THR A 34 -11.36 -16.46 0.66
N SER A 35 -12.66 -16.46 0.98
CA SER A 35 -13.73 -16.52 -0.03
C SER A 35 -13.75 -15.31 -0.96
N LYS A 36 -13.11 -14.19 -0.58
CA LYS A 36 -13.02 -12.95 -1.36
C LYS A 36 -11.83 -12.90 -2.33
N LEU A 37 -10.94 -13.89 -2.29
CA LEU A 37 -9.88 -13.99 -3.29
C LEU A 37 -10.48 -14.42 -4.64
N THR A 38 -10.05 -13.76 -5.71
CA THR A 38 -10.42 -14.14 -7.08
C THR A 38 -9.54 -15.28 -7.60
N THR A 39 -8.26 -15.29 -7.23
CA THR A 39 -7.27 -16.30 -7.56
C THR A 39 -7.03 -17.19 -6.35
N HIS A 40 -7.59 -18.40 -6.34
CA HIS A 40 -7.47 -19.31 -5.20
C HIS A 40 -6.39 -20.40 -5.38
N ARG A 41 -5.99 -20.70 -6.61
CA ARG A 41 -5.09 -21.82 -6.92
C ARG A 41 -4.00 -21.38 -7.90
N HIS A 42 -2.84 -21.14 -7.36
CA HIS A 42 -1.64 -20.90 -8.16
C HIS A 42 -0.44 -21.51 -7.44
N VAL A 43 0.46 -22.18 -8.17
CA VAL A 43 1.61 -22.92 -7.59
C VAL A 43 2.54 -22.01 -6.76
N ARG A 44 2.57 -20.72 -7.04
CA ARG A 44 3.38 -19.71 -6.33
C ARG A 44 2.57 -18.84 -5.37
N LEU A 45 1.34 -19.22 -5.05
CA LEU A 45 0.47 -18.50 -4.11
C LEU A 45 0.30 -19.30 -2.82
N LYS A 46 0.71 -18.70 -1.71
CA LYS A 46 0.33 -19.09 -0.34
C LYS A 46 -0.75 -18.12 0.14
N VAL A 47 -1.82 -18.63 0.71
CA VAL A 47 -2.86 -17.81 1.34
C VAL A 47 -2.74 -17.95 2.85
N VAL A 48 -2.72 -16.83 3.56
CA VAL A 48 -2.77 -16.75 5.02
C VAL A 48 -4.04 -16.00 5.39
N GLU A 49 -4.93 -16.68 6.11
CA GLU A 49 -6.13 -16.04 6.68
C GLU A 49 -5.81 -15.57 8.10
N GLY A 50 -6.14 -14.30 8.41
CA GLY A 50 -5.88 -13.72 9.71
C GLY A 50 -6.31 -12.26 9.82
N ASP A 51 -6.11 -11.68 11.01
CA ASP A 51 -6.33 -10.27 11.30
C ASP A 51 -4.98 -9.53 11.40
N VAL A 52 -4.84 -8.42 10.69
CA VAL A 52 -3.63 -7.58 10.74
C VAL A 52 -3.39 -6.97 12.13
N LEU A 53 -4.41 -6.96 12.98
CA LEU A 53 -4.32 -6.53 14.39
C LEU A 53 -3.78 -7.64 15.31
N ASP A 54 -3.69 -8.89 14.84
CA ASP A 54 -3.02 -9.99 15.57
C ASP A 54 -1.58 -10.16 15.05
N PRO A 55 -0.55 -9.88 15.88
CA PRO A 55 0.85 -10.04 15.49
C PRO A 55 1.22 -11.45 15.03
N LYS A 56 0.60 -12.50 15.60
CA LYS A 56 0.89 -13.90 15.22
C LYS A 56 0.39 -14.22 13.81
N ASP A 57 -0.75 -13.67 13.42
CA ASP A 57 -1.26 -13.85 12.07
C ASP A 57 -0.37 -13.10 11.07
N VAL A 58 0.09 -11.88 11.42
CA VAL A 58 1.02 -11.10 10.59
C VAL A 58 2.34 -11.84 10.41
N GLU A 59 2.86 -12.49 11.45
CA GLU A 59 4.09 -13.27 11.39
C GLU A 59 4.02 -14.39 10.36
N GLN A 60 2.90 -15.12 10.28
CA GLN A 60 2.71 -16.19 9.30
C GLN A 60 2.80 -15.72 7.84
N ALA A 61 2.51 -14.45 7.61
CA ALA A 61 2.57 -13.85 6.28
C ALA A 61 3.94 -13.26 5.94
N VAL A 62 4.63 -12.68 6.92
CA VAL A 62 5.89 -11.95 6.71
C VAL A 62 7.11 -12.88 6.74
N ALA A 63 7.09 -13.91 7.59
CA ALA A 63 8.23 -14.81 7.76
C ALA A 63 8.71 -15.43 6.44
N GLY A 64 10.00 -15.27 6.15
CA GLY A 64 10.65 -15.83 4.96
C GLY A 64 10.37 -15.08 3.65
N THR A 65 9.74 -13.90 3.70
CA THR A 65 9.58 -13.03 2.53
C THR A 65 10.77 -12.07 2.39
N GLY A 66 10.97 -11.54 1.18
CA GLY A 66 12.00 -10.53 0.90
C GLY A 66 11.46 -9.10 0.86
N ALA A 67 10.15 -8.93 0.71
CA ALA A 67 9.48 -7.63 0.72
C ALA A 67 8.02 -7.76 1.17
N VAL A 68 7.49 -6.67 1.72
CA VAL A 68 6.07 -6.53 2.07
C VAL A 68 5.44 -5.40 1.26
N LEU A 69 4.29 -5.69 0.64
CA LEU A 69 3.43 -4.71 0.00
C LEU A 69 2.13 -4.58 0.80
N SER A 70 1.81 -3.36 1.21
CA SER A 70 0.57 -3.08 1.94
C SER A 70 -0.37 -2.21 1.10
N ALA A 71 -1.49 -2.78 0.70
CA ALA A 71 -2.65 -2.10 0.12
C ALA A 71 -3.87 -2.17 1.07
N LEU A 72 -3.60 -2.12 2.36
CA LEU A 72 -4.64 -2.07 3.38
C LEU A 72 -5.51 -0.83 3.21
N GLY A 73 -6.77 -0.97 3.51
CA GLY A 73 -7.74 0.12 3.49
C GLY A 73 -8.84 -0.12 4.51
N HIS A 74 -9.56 0.93 4.86
CA HIS A 74 -10.74 0.80 5.72
C HIS A 74 -11.83 0.00 5.03
N THR A 75 -12.55 -0.78 5.83
CA THR A 75 -13.78 -1.47 5.44
C THR A 75 -14.89 -1.09 6.42
N LYS A 76 -16.13 -1.47 6.11
CA LYS A 76 -17.27 -1.18 7.01
C LYS A 76 -17.13 -1.78 8.41
N THR A 77 -16.30 -2.81 8.56
CA THR A 77 -16.13 -3.57 9.81
C THR A 77 -14.76 -3.39 10.45
N SER A 78 -13.86 -2.61 9.86
CA SER A 78 -12.54 -2.36 10.45
C SER A 78 -12.62 -1.34 11.58
N SER A 79 -11.70 -1.44 12.56
CA SER A 79 -11.47 -0.39 13.55
C SER A 79 -11.04 0.92 12.86
N LYS A 80 -11.15 2.05 13.57
CA LYS A 80 -10.81 3.37 13.04
C LYS A 80 -9.31 3.58 12.82
N ASP A 81 -8.49 2.76 13.46
CA ASP A 81 -7.04 2.82 13.52
C ASP A 81 -6.35 1.59 12.90
N VAL A 82 -7.10 0.83 12.09
CA VAL A 82 -6.62 -0.42 11.49
C VAL A 82 -5.36 -0.25 10.63
N LEU A 83 -5.21 0.89 9.96
CA LEU A 83 -4.02 1.15 9.13
C LEU A 83 -2.81 1.41 10.02
N THR A 84 -2.97 2.22 11.06
CA THR A 84 -1.90 2.55 12.01
C THR A 84 -1.46 1.31 12.79
N GLU A 85 -2.40 0.63 13.46
CA GLU A 85 -2.07 -0.51 14.33
C GLU A 85 -1.62 -1.73 13.51
N GLY A 86 -2.29 -2.02 12.40
CA GLY A 86 -1.86 -3.09 11.50
C GLY A 86 -0.45 -2.84 10.93
N THR A 87 -0.13 -1.58 10.61
CA THR A 87 1.22 -1.24 10.13
C THR A 87 2.27 -1.36 11.23
N LYS A 88 1.93 -1.06 12.50
CA LYS A 88 2.85 -1.32 13.62
C LYS A 88 3.20 -2.81 13.73
N ASN A 89 2.20 -3.68 13.63
CA ASN A 89 2.41 -5.14 13.67
C ASN A 89 3.27 -5.60 12.48
N ILE A 90 2.97 -5.12 11.27
CA ILE A 90 3.77 -5.43 10.07
C ILE A 90 5.23 -4.99 10.26
N VAL A 91 5.47 -3.75 10.68
CA VAL A 91 6.83 -3.21 10.88
C VAL A 91 7.59 -3.96 11.97
N ALA A 92 6.95 -4.28 13.09
CA ALA A 92 7.56 -5.07 14.17
C ALA A 92 7.99 -6.44 13.67
N THR A 93 7.07 -7.17 13.04
CA THR A 93 7.33 -8.50 12.47
C THR A 93 8.41 -8.47 11.37
N MET A 94 8.40 -7.47 10.50
CA MET A 94 9.44 -7.30 9.48
C MET A 94 10.83 -7.17 10.11
N LYS A 95 10.95 -6.40 11.20
CA LYS A 95 12.22 -6.24 11.93
C LYS A 95 12.69 -7.54 12.58
N GLU A 96 11.78 -8.28 13.21
CA GLU A 96 12.06 -9.56 13.85
C GLU A 96 12.57 -10.60 12.86
N HIS A 97 11.99 -10.61 11.64
CA HIS A 97 12.35 -11.57 10.59
C HIS A 97 13.40 -11.04 9.59
N GLY A 98 13.98 -9.85 9.82
CA GLY A 98 15.01 -9.26 8.96
C GLY A 98 14.52 -8.85 7.57
N VAL A 99 13.20 -8.69 7.37
CA VAL A 99 12.60 -8.21 6.12
C VAL A 99 12.69 -6.69 6.08
N ARG A 100 13.36 -6.14 5.09
CA ARG A 100 13.68 -4.70 5.06
C ARG A 100 12.80 -3.87 4.15
N ARG A 101 12.37 -4.42 3.01
CA ARG A 101 11.64 -3.68 1.97
C ARG A 101 10.14 -3.60 2.26
N LEU A 102 9.63 -2.38 2.49
CA LEU A 102 8.20 -2.10 2.69
C LEU A 102 7.68 -1.11 1.65
N VAL A 103 6.69 -1.52 0.86
CA VAL A 103 5.98 -0.65 -0.08
C VAL A 103 4.53 -0.51 0.39
N CYS A 104 4.11 0.70 0.72
CA CYS A 104 2.78 0.94 1.28
C CYS A 104 1.98 1.92 0.43
N LEU A 105 0.73 1.58 0.18
CA LEU A 105 -0.22 2.46 -0.50
C LEU A 105 -0.94 3.35 0.50
N THR A 106 -1.07 4.63 0.18
CA THR A 106 -1.94 5.58 0.89
C THR A 106 -2.58 6.57 -0.07
N GLY A 107 -3.50 7.39 0.43
CA GLY A 107 -4.10 8.46 -0.38
C GLY A 107 -3.19 9.69 -0.53
N ALA A 108 -3.32 10.42 -1.63
CA ALA A 108 -2.60 11.68 -1.87
C ALA A 108 -2.93 12.79 -0.84
N GLY A 109 -3.98 12.60 -0.02
CA GLY A 109 -4.32 13.49 1.10
C GLY A 109 -3.31 13.45 2.26
N VAL A 110 -2.52 12.38 2.38
CA VAL A 110 -1.38 12.32 3.31
C VAL A 110 -0.26 13.23 2.80
N ARG A 111 0.06 14.28 3.54
CA ARG A 111 1.04 15.30 3.13
C ARG A 111 2.47 14.80 3.23
N ASP A 112 3.32 15.37 2.38
CA ASP A 112 4.77 15.24 2.41
C ASP A 112 5.43 16.62 2.42
N THR A 113 6.66 16.71 2.92
CA THR A 113 7.43 17.97 3.00
C THR A 113 7.80 18.52 1.63
N LYS A 114 7.82 17.69 0.60
CA LYS A 114 8.11 18.06 -0.79
C LYS A 114 6.86 18.53 -1.56
N ASP A 115 5.67 18.52 -0.93
CA ASP A 115 4.44 18.99 -1.56
C ASP A 115 4.43 20.53 -1.69
N GLU A 116 3.99 21.04 -2.84
CA GLU A 116 3.78 22.45 -3.16
C GLU A 116 2.29 22.70 -3.50
N PRO A 117 1.37 22.52 -2.55
CA PRO A 117 -0.07 22.51 -2.84
C PRO A 117 -0.56 23.88 -3.30
N LYS A 118 -1.24 23.90 -4.44
CA LYS A 118 -1.96 25.10 -4.96
C LYS A 118 -3.24 25.34 -4.16
N LEU A 119 -3.88 26.49 -4.36
CA LEU A 119 -5.13 26.82 -3.66
C LEU A 119 -6.22 25.76 -3.84
N VAL A 120 -6.34 25.21 -5.04
CA VAL A 120 -7.29 24.12 -5.34
C VAL A 120 -6.99 22.88 -4.51
N ASP A 121 -5.73 22.47 -4.38
CA ASP A 121 -5.32 21.32 -3.58
C ASP A 121 -5.64 21.52 -2.09
N ARG A 122 -5.52 22.77 -1.60
CA ARG A 122 -5.86 23.14 -0.22
C ARG A 122 -7.36 23.03 0.04
N VAL A 123 -8.20 23.48 -0.91
CA VAL A 123 -9.67 23.38 -0.81
C VAL A 123 -10.10 21.90 -0.84
N ILE A 124 -9.59 21.12 -1.77
CA ILE A 124 -9.87 19.66 -1.85
C ILE A 124 -9.42 18.96 -0.57
N GLY A 125 -8.21 19.24 -0.08
CA GLY A 125 -7.69 18.69 1.15
C GLY A 125 -8.54 19.05 2.38
N SER A 126 -9.07 20.26 2.46
CA SER A 126 -9.98 20.68 3.53
C SER A 126 -11.32 19.96 3.47
N LEU A 127 -11.87 19.74 2.28
CA LEU A 127 -13.11 19.00 2.07
C LEU A 127 -12.94 17.51 2.43
N LEU A 128 -11.84 16.88 2.02
CA LEU A 128 -11.51 15.51 2.39
C LEU A 128 -11.36 15.36 3.90
N LYS A 129 -10.72 16.32 4.56
CA LYS A 129 -10.55 16.37 6.01
C LYS A 129 -11.89 16.46 6.75
N LEU A 130 -12.88 17.15 6.16
CA LEU A 130 -14.22 17.26 6.74
C LEU A 130 -15.04 15.99 6.54
N LEU A 131 -14.96 15.36 5.36
CA LEU A 131 -15.83 14.24 4.97
C LEU A 131 -15.27 12.87 5.37
N GLN A 132 -13.94 12.72 5.49
CA GLN A 132 -13.26 11.44 5.74
C GLN A 132 -12.17 11.59 6.80
N ARG A 133 -12.50 12.28 7.90
CA ARG A 133 -11.53 12.64 8.93
C ARG A 133 -10.84 11.41 9.54
N ASP A 134 -11.61 10.41 9.96
CA ASP A 134 -11.07 9.20 10.61
C ASP A 134 -10.10 8.45 9.67
N LEU A 135 -10.48 8.30 8.39
CA LEU A 135 -9.62 7.67 7.39
C LEU A 135 -8.32 8.44 7.15
N LEU A 136 -8.41 9.76 7.09
CA LEU A 136 -7.22 10.60 6.86
C LEU A 136 -6.29 10.58 8.09
N GLU A 137 -6.82 10.67 9.29
CA GLU A 137 -6.05 10.61 10.54
C GLU A 137 -5.33 9.26 10.68
N ASP A 138 -6.00 8.15 10.39
CA ASP A 138 -5.39 6.80 10.41
C ASP A 138 -4.33 6.65 9.30
N SER A 139 -4.58 7.17 8.10
CA SER A 139 -3.57 7.17 7.02
C SER A 139 -2.33 8.00 7.38
N ILE A 140 -2.49 9.11 8.11
CA ILE A 140 -1.37 9.92 8.63
C ILE A 140 -0.61 9.13 9.71
N GLY A 141 -1.32 8.45 10.62
CA GLY A 141 -0.73 7.55 11.61
C GLY A 141 0.10 6.44 10.98
N GLN A 142 -0.47 5.77 9.98
CA GLN A 142 0.21 4.76 9.16
C GLN A 142 1.52 5.29 8.57
N ALA A 143 1.46 6.45 7.88
CA ALA A 143 2.63 7.04 7.25
C ALA A 143 3.71 7.44 8.27
N ARG A 144 3.33 7.85 9.48
CA ARG A 144 4.26 8.14 10.58
C ARG A 144 4.99 6.86 11.02
N VAL A 145 4.26 5.79 11.30
CA VAL A 145 4.85 4.48 11.70
C VAL A 145 5.87 4.02 10.66
N ILE A 146 5.55 4.15 9.38
CA ILE A 146 6.45 3.76 8.29
C ILE A 146 7.71 4.63 8.26
N ARG A 147 7.57 5.95 8.33
CA ARG A 147 8.71 6.89 8.31
C ARG A 147 9.66 6.69 9.48
N GLU A 148 9.14 6.32 10.65
CA GLU A 148 9.91 6.08 11.88
C GLU A 148 10.43 4.63 11.97
N SER A 149 10.07 3.76 11.02
CA SER A 149 10.37 2.34 11.10
C SER A 149 11.85 1.97 10.99
N GLY A 150 12.66 2.77 10.30
CA GLY A 150 14.03 2.43 9.94
C GLY A 150 14.15 1.34 8.86
N LEU A 151 13.02 0.95 8.24
CA LEU A 151 12.99 0.01 7.10
C LEU A 151 13.35 0.73 5.79
N GLU A 152 13.59 -0.03 4.75
CA GLU A 152 13.70 0.44 3.36
C GLU A 152 12.28 0.65 2.80
N TRP A 153 11.67 1.79 3.09
CA TRP A 153 10.27 2.02 2.76
C TRP A 153 10.05 2.93 1.55
N VAL A 154 8.93 2.68 0.85
CA VAL A 154 8.33 3.58 -0.15
C VAL A 154 6.85 3.73 0.19
N ILE A 155 6.36 4.97 0.36
CA ILE A 155 4.94 5.26 0.52
C ILE A 155 4.39 5.75 -0.82
N VAL A 156 3.59 4.93 -1.48
CA VAL A 156 2.93 5.29 -2.74
C VAL A 156 1.65 6.05 -2.44
N ARG A 157 1.60 7.33 -2.81
CA ARG A 157 0.42 8.16 -2.62
C ARG A 157 -0.41 8.20 -3.89
N ALA A 158 -1.63 7.68 -3.83
CA ALA A 158 -2.52 7.62 -4.98
C ALA A 158 -3.56 8.74 -4.95
N PRO A 159 -3.81 9.40 -6.09
CA PRO A 159 -4.93 10.32 -6.27
C PRO A 159 -6.25 9.54 -6.43
N VAL A 160 -7.23 10.09 -7.13
CA VAL A 160 -8.47 9.35 -7.44
C VAL A 160 -8.16 8.15 -8.33
N LEU A 161 -8.51 6.95 -7.86
CA LEU A 161 -8.29 5.69 -8.57
C LEU A 161 -9.52 5.27 -9.38
N ASN A 162 -9.29 4.79 -10.60
CA ASN A 162 -10.30 4.22 -11.49
C ASN A 162 -10.01 2.74 -11.84
N GLU A 163 -10.95 2.10 -12.54
CA GLU A 163 -10.85 0.69 -13.00
C GLU A 163 -10.23 0.58 -14.41
N GLY A 164 -9.45 1.58 -14.85
CA GLY A 164 -8.78 1.52 -16.15
C GLY A 164 -7.74 0.42 -16.23
N GLU A 165 -7.42 0.04 -17.48
CA GLU A 165 -6.37 -0.93 -17.77
C GLU A 165 -4.98 -0.42 -17.36
N LYS A 166 -4.03 -1.34 -17.22
CA LYS A 166 -2.62 -1.02 -17.01
C LYS A 166 -2.05 -0.40 -18.29
N LYS A 167 -1.55 0.82 -18.16
CA LYS A 167 -0.86 1.54 -19.25
C LYS A 167 0.67 1.42 -19.15
N GLY A 168 1.17 1.30 -17.92
CA GLY A 168 2.62 1.28 -17.65
C GLY A 168 3.30 2.65 -17.76
N GLU A 169 2.55 3.68 -18.14
CA GLU A 169 3.03 5.06 -18.33
C GLU A 169 2.33 5.97 -17.32
N TYR A 170 3.08 6.52 -16.39
CA TYR A 170 2.59 7.41 -15.34
C TYR A 170 3.68 8.39 -14.91
N ARG A 171 3.25 9.52 -14.37
CA ARG A 171 4.13 10.52 -13.75
C ARG A 171 4.31 10.23 -12.28
N VAL A 172 5.49 10.51 -11.76
CA VAL A 172 5.84 10.37 -10.35
C VAL A 172 6.33 11.72 -9.84
N GLY A 173 5.62 12.29 -8.89
CA GLY A 173 5.92 13.63 -8.39
C GLY A 173 5.35 13.87 -6.99
N TYR A 174 5.00 15.10 -6.70
CA TYR A 174 4.44 15.54 -5.41
C TYR A 174 3.20 16.39 -5.63
N VAL A 175 2.33 16.53 -4.64
CA VAL A 175 1.11 17.35 -4.77
C VAL A 175 1.48 18.78 -5.17
N GLY A 176 0.87 19.26 -6.26
CA GLY A 176 1.15 20.58 -6.84
C GLY A 176 2.39 20.65 -7.72
N LYS A 177 3.21 19.59 -7.76
CA LYS A 177 4.41 19.50 -8.57
C LYS A 177 4.48 18.15 -9.28
N GLU A 178 4.33 18.17 -10.61
CA GLU A 178 4.41 17.00 -11.50
C GLU A 178 3.40 15.88 -11.15
N SER A 179 2.31 16.21 -10.45
CA SER A 179 1.26 15.26 -10.14
C SER A 179 -0.04 15.61 -10.84
N GLY A 180 -0.75 14.55 -11.28
CA GLY A 180 -2.10 14.62 -11.80
C GLY A 180 -3.13 14.20 -10.74
N THR A 181 -4.38 14.02 -11.20
CA THR A 181 -5.52 13.79 -10.28
C THR A 181 -6.10 12.38 -10.37
N ARG A 182 -5.64 11.55 -11.31
CA ARG A 182 -6.20 10.23 -11.58
C ARG A 182 -5.10 9.21 -11.89
N LEU A 183 -5.36 7.95 -11.53
CA LEU A 183 -4.54 6.79 -11.93
C LEU A 183 -5.41 5.53 -11.96
N SER A 184 -5.06 4.54 -12.79
CA SER A 184 -5.71 3.23 -12.71
C SER A 184 -5.19 2.43 -11.51
N ARG A 185 -6.03 1.54 -10.97
CA ARG A 185 -5.60 0.61 -9.91
C ARG A 185 -4.53 -0.35 -10.40
N ALA A 186 -4.59 -0.71 -11.67
CA ALA A 186 -3.61 -1.57 -12.30
C ALA A 186 -2.23 -0.90 -12.37
N ASP A 187 -2.15 0.40 -12.68
CA ASP A 187 -0.88 1.13 -12.71
C ASP A 187 -0.33 1.44 -11.31
N VAL A 188 -1.20 1.67 -10.31
CA VAL A 188 -0.74 1.72 -8.91
C VAL A 188 -0.05 0.42 -8.52
N ALA A 189 -0.66 -0.72 -8.85
CA ALA A 189 -0.10 -2.03 -8.55
C ALA A 189 1.23 -2.25 -9.27
N ASP A 190 1.32 -1.88 -10.55
CA ASP A 190 2.56 -1.94 -11.34
C ASP A 190 3.69 -1.11 -10.69
N PHE A 191 3.39 0.14 -10.33
CA PHE A 191 4.37 0.99 -9.65
C PHE A 191 4.82 0.39 -8.32
N MET A 192 3.88 -0.06 -7.48
CA MET A 192 4.20 -0.68 -6.18
C MET A 192 5.11 -1.91 -6.35
N LEU A 193 4.81 -2.76 -7.31
CA LEU A 193 5.63 -3.94 -7.60
C LEU A 193 7.04 -3.60 -8.06
N LYS A 194 7.22 -2.55 -8.87
CA LYS A 194 8.55 -2.06 -9.25
C LYS A 194 9.37 -1.63 -8.03
N GLN A 195 8.73 -1.01 -7.03
CA GLN A 195 9.42 -0.56 -5.82
C GLN A 195 9.92 -1.70 -4.91
N THR A 196 9.60 -2.95 -5.22
CA THR A 196 10.19 -4.08 -4.46
C THR A 196 11.69 -4.25 -4.68
N THR A 197 12.21 -3.71 -5.79
CA THR A 197 13.63 -3.82 -6.19
C THR A 197 14.25 -2.51 -6.68
N ASP A 198 13.44 -1.49 -6.95
CA ASP A 198 13.89 -0.17 -7.39
C ASP A 198 14.14 0.74 -6.18
N ASP A 199 15.34 1.30 -6.09
CA ASP A 199 15.77 2.16 -4.98
C ASP A 199 15.53 3.66 -5.23
N THR A 200 15.03 4.03 -6.42
CA THR A 200 14.85 5.44 -6.83
C THR A 200 14.02 6.24 -5.82
N TYR A 201 13.02 5.60 -5.21
CA TYR A 201 12.10 6.26 -4.27
C TYR A 201 12.25 5.77 -2.82
N LEU A 202 13.40 5.19 -2.46
CA LEU A 202 13.67 4.82 -1.06
C LEU A 202 13.52 6.01 -0.13
N HIS A 203 12.82 5.80 0.99
CA HIS A 203 12.51 6.82 2.00
C HIS A 203 11.77 8.02 1.44
N GLN A 204 10.94 7.82 0.40
CA GLN A 204 10.14 8.84 -0.23
C GLN A 204 8.65 8.47 -0.28
N ALA A 205 7.82 9.52 -0.39
CA ALA A 205 6.37 9.37 -0.49
C ALA A 205 5.83 10.07 -1.75
N PRO A 206 6.17 9.58 -2.96
CA PRO A 206 5.72 10.19 -4.20
C PRO A 206 4.22 10.00 -4.44
N VAL A 207 3.62 10.94 -5.19
CA VAL A 207 2.32 10.77 -5.83
C VAL A 207 2.53 10.18 -7.22
N VAL A 208 1.77 9.12 -7.52
CA VAL A 208 1.80 8.47 -8.85
C VAL A 208 0.48 8.78 -9.56
N SER A 209 0.56 9.30 -10.79
CA SER A 209 -0.62 9.79 -11.52
C SER A 209 -0.41 9.85 -13.03
N TYR A 210 -1.48 10.01 -13.80
CA TYR A 210 -1.40 10.38 -15.21
C TYR A 210 -1.16 11.86 -15.41
#